data_be55ae86e0fcf8bcb18674b42dca0286
#
_entry.id   be55ae86e0fcf8bcb18674b42dca0286
#
_cell.length_a   1.000
_cell.length_b   1.000
_cell.length_c   1.000
_cell.angle_alpha   90.00
_cell.angle_beta   90.00
_cell.angle_gamma   90.00
#
_symmetry.space_group_name_H-M   'P 1'
#
loop_
_entity.id
_entity.type
_entity.pdbx_description
1 polymer ?
#
loop_
_entity_poly.entity_id
_entity_poly.type
_entity_poly.pdbx_seq_one_letter_code
_entity_poly.pdbx_strand_id
1 'polypeptide(L)'
;MTQVVLGLSATVLAVTEDAPHVLVTRGRDEALTGLPFGLFDPAGDRTLELTLRKWVSAQTGFEIGYVEQLYTFGDRGREAPLAADADRVLSIGYLALAPEKAALDEHGADWRDWYRYFPWEDWRAGRPSIIDAEIGPRLKAWAGAHADRRDRARLAFALDGAPWNEERTLDRYELLYEARLAPEAARDAARFEGRAEPHLAPTPLAPGLGEPMRSDHRRILATAISRLRGKLKYRPVVFELVPARFTLLHLQRVVEAIAGLELHKQNFRRLLERAELVEGTGEMEARTGGRPAELFRFRRELLRERPVGGFHVPAPKTAE
;
A
#
# COMPACT_ATOMS: atom_id res chain seq x y z
N MET A 1 9.32 -29.17 19.72
CA MET A 1 9.75 -28.91 18.31
C MET A 1 9.05 -27.65 17.87
N THR A 2 9.78 -26.61 17.49
CA THR A 2 9.20 -25.40 16.91
C THR A 2 8.60 -25.74 15.55
N GLN A 3 7.30 -25.54 15.38
CA GLN A 3 6.63 -25.74 14.09
C GLN A 3 6.65 -24.45 13.29
N VAL A 4 6.67 -24.57 11.97
CA VAL A 4 6.48 -23.45 11.05
C VAL A 4 5.02 -23.43 10.62
N VAL A 5 4.35 -22.33 10.88
CA VAL A 5 2.95 -22.10 10.51
C VAL A 5 2.92 -21.10 9.35
N LEU A 6 2.15 -21.40 8.31
CA LEU A 6 1.96 -20.49 7.19
C LEU A 6 0.72 -19.62 7.41
N GLY A 7 0.91 -18.31 7.38
CA GLY A 7 -0.15 -17.31 7.36
C GLY A 7 -0.28 -16.67 5.99
N LEU A 8 -1.47 -16.24 5.62
CA LEU A 8 -1.77 -15.53 4.38
C LEU A 8 -2.35 -14.17 4.72
N SER A 9 -1.74 -13.11 4.21
CA SER A 9 -2.18 -11.72 4.42
C SER A 9 -2.60 -11.09 3.10
N ALA A 10 -3.80 -10.50 3.04
CA ALA A 10 -4.30 -9.81 1.85
C ALA A 10 -4.21 -8.30 1.99
N THR A 11 -3.43 -7.63 1.15
CA THR A 11 -3.50 -6.19 0.96
C THR A 11 -4.48 -5.90 -0.17
N VAL A 12 -5.74 -5.65 0.17
CA VAL A 12 -6.78 -5.30 -0.80
C VAL A 12 -6.82 -3.78 -0.92
N LEU A 13 -6.59 -3.26 -2.13
CA LEU A 13 -6.51 -1.83 -2.40
C LEU A 13 -7.62 -1.40 -3.36
N ALA A 14 -8.18 -0.23 -3.11
CA ALA A 14 -9.15 0.44 -3.97
C ALA A 14 -8.88 1.94 -4.01
N VAL A 15 -9.36 2.64 -5.05
CA VAL A 15 -9.35 4.10 -5.10
C VAL A 15 -10.78 4.60 -5.24
N THR A 16 -11.22 5.41 -4.30
CA THR A 16 -12.56 6.01 -4.31
C THR A 16 -12.45 7.46 -3.83
N GLU A 17 -13.19 8.38 -4.46
CA GLU A 17 -13.18 9.81 -4.09
C GLU A 17 -11.76 10.41 -4.10
N ASP A 18 -10.98 10.05 -5.11
CA ASP A 18 -9.59 10.48 -5.28
C ASP A 18 -8.63 10.09 -4.13
N ALA A 19 -9.05 9.19 -3.23
CA ALA A 19 -8.25 8.67 -2.13
C ALA A 19 -7.97 7.17 -2.27
N PRO A 20 -6.74 6.73 -2.03
CA PRO A 20 -6.39 5.32 -2.07
C PRO A 20 -6.70 4.67 -0.72
N HIS A 21 -7.42 3.57 -0.75
CA HIS A 21 -7.87 2.86 0.43
C HIS A 21 -7.29 1.45 0.51
N VAL A 22 -7.09 1.01 1.74
CA VAL A 22 -6.78 -0.39 2.07
C VAL A 22 -7.90 -0.97 2.92
N LEU A 23 -8.30 -2.19 2.60
CA LEU A 23 -9.24 -2.97 3.40
C LEU A 23 -8.53 -3.46 4.66
N VAL A 24 -9.07 -3.14 5.82
CA VAL A 24 -8.53 -3.55 7.12
C VAL A 24 -9.59 -4.26 7.94
N THR A 25 -9.13 -5.09 8.86
CA THR A 25 -9.97 -5.78 9.85
C THR A 25 -9.56 -5.35 11.25
N ARG A 26 -10.52 -5.40 12.18
CA ARG A 26 -10.29 -5.20 13.61
C ARG A 26 -10.98 -6.32 14.38
N GLY A 27 -10.23 -7.06 15.19
CA GLY A 27 -10.80 -7.99 16.16
C GLY A 27 -11.59 -7.25 17.25
N ARG A 28 -12.53 -7.93 17.91
CA ARG A 28 -13.39 -7.31 18.95
C ARG A 28 -12.60 -6.68 20.09
N ASP A 29 -11.48 -7.29 20.47
CA ASP A 29 -10.63 -6.85 21.58
C ASP A 29 -9.31 -6.22 21.12
N GLU A 30 -9.18 -5.88 19.82
CA GLU A 30 -7.95 -5.35 19.24
C GLU A 30 -7.99 -3.83 19.10
N ALA A 31 -7.02 -3.15 19.68
CA ALA A 31 -6.86 -1.70 19.53
C ALA A 31 -6.40 -1.29 18.11
N LEU A 32 -5.58 -2.15 17.47
CA LEU A 32 -4.98 -1.88 16.17
C LEU A 32 -5.74 -2.56 15.04
N THR A 33 -5.78 -1.89 13.88
CA THR A 33 -6.22 -2.51 12.64
C THR A 33 -5.16 -3.43 12.07
N GLY A 34 -5.58 -4.42 11.30
CA GLY A 34 -4.70 -5.30 10.54
C GLY A 34 -5.23 -5.55 9.13
N LEU A 35 -4.47 -6.20 8.31
CA LEU A 35 -4.93 -6.72 7.02
C LEU A 35 -5.80 -7.97 7.26
N PRO A 36 -6.72 -8.32 6.36
CA PRO A 36 -7.32 -9.64 6.34
C PRO A 36 -6.23 -10.72 6.36
N PHE A 37 -6.32 -11.62 7.34
CA PHE A 37 -5.29 -12.61 7.63
C PHE A 37 -5.91 -13.93 8.05
N GLY A 38 -5.32 -15.04 7.62
CA GLY A 38 -5.71 -16.37 8.07
C GLY A 38 -4.60 -17.39 7.88
N LEU A 39 -4.71 -18.51 8.63
CA LEU A 39 -3.75 -19.58 8.53
C LEU A 39 -4.07 -20.50 7.36
N PHE A 40 -3.03 -21.04 6.75
CA PHE A 40 -3.14 -22.10 5.74
C PHE A 40 -3.18 -23.45 6.46
N ASP A 41 -4.23 -24.24 6.17
CA ASP A 41 -4.34 -25.62 6.63
C ASP A 41 -3.85 -26.58 5.51
N PRO A 42 -2.65 -27.20 5.64
CA PRO A 42 -2.13 -28.07 4.61
C PRO A 42 -2.96 -29.35 4.38
N ALA A 43 -3.85 -29.71 5.33
CA ALA A 43 -4.72 -30.87 5.20
C ALA A 43 -6.04 -30.55 4.49
N GLY A 44 -6.60 -29.33 4.73
CA GLY A 44 -7.92 -28.93 4.23
C GLY A 44 -7.90 -27.97 3.05
N ASP A 45 -6.85 -27.15 2.90
CA ASP A 45 -6.79 -26.11 1.91
C ASP A 45 -6.12 -26.59 0.61
N ARG A 46 -6.76 -26.35 -0.53
CA ARG A 46 -6.28 -26.81 -1.82
C ARG A 46 -5.12 -25.97 -2.37
N THR A 47 -5.20 -24.65 -2.31
CA THR A 47 -4.15 -23.74 -2.77
C THR A 47 -4.10 -22.49 -1.90
N LEU A 48 -2.93 -21.84 -1.82
CA LEU A 48 -2.73 -20.61 -1.07
C LEU A 48 -3.70 -19.51 -1.52
N GLU A 49 -3.91 -19.35 -2.82
CA GLU A 49 -4.80 -18.32 -3.37
C GLU A 49 -6.27 -18.56 -3.01
N LEU A 50 -6.76 -19.81 -3.14
CA LEU A 50 -8.15 -20.13 -2.78
C LEU A 50 -8.40 -19.94 -1.29
N THR A 51 -7.43 -20.30 -0.45
CA THR A 51 -7.50 -20.09 0.99
C THR A 51 -7.52 -18.60 1.33
N LEU A 52 -6.68 -17.79 0.67
CA LEU A 52 -6.68 -16.35 0.83
C LEU A 52 -8.06 -15.76 0.49
N ARG A 53 -8.65 -16.13 -0.66
CA ARG A 53 -9.97 -15.67 -1.08
C ARG A 53 -11.04 -16.03 -0.06
N LYS A 54 -11.02 -17.26 0.46
CA LYS A 54 -11.91 -17.73 1.52
C LYS A 54 -11.78 -16.86 2.79
N TRP A 55 -10.54 -16.56 3.23
CA TRP A 55 -10.32 -15.73 4.42
C TRP A 55 -10.78 -14.30 4.22
N VAL A 56 -10.50 -13.68 3.05
CA VAL A 56 -10.96 -12.32 2.77
C VAL A 56 -12.49 -12.28 2.77
N SER A 57 -13.15 -13.17 2.04
CA SER A 57 -14.61 -13.22 1.98
C SER A 57 -15.23 -13.45 3.37
N ALA A 58 -14.71 -14.39 4.16
CA ALA A 58 -15.22 -14.69 5.49
C ALA A 58 -15.05 -13.55 6.51
N GLN A 59 -13.99 -12.74 6.38
CA GLN A 59 -13.70 -11.65 7.31
C GLN A 59 -14.32 -10.31 6.90
N THR A 60 -14.67 -10.13 5.65
CA THR A 60 -15.04 -8.81 5.11
C THR A 60 -16.30 -8.81 4.27
N GLY A 61 -16.83 -9.97 3.89
CA GLY A 61 -17.90 -10.10 2.90
C GLY A 61 -17.47 -9.72 1.46
N PHE A 62 -16.19 -9.39 1.24
CA PHE A 62 -15.70 -8.90 -0.05
C PHE A 62 -15.06 -10.00 -0.88
N GLU A 63 -15.49 -10.11 -2.15
CA GLU A 63 -14.91 -11.02 -3.13
C GLU A 63 -13.82 -10.35 -3.94
N ILE A 64 -12.57 -10.81 -3.78
CA ILE A 64 -11.41 -10.23 -4.47
C ILE A 64 -11.29 -10.72 -5.91
N GLY A 65 -11.03 -9.80 -6.84
CA GLY A 65 -10.79 -10.06 -8.28
C GLY A 65 -9.32 -10.38 -8.56
N TYR A 66 -8.56 -9.36 -8.93
CA TYR A 66 -7.12 -9.47 -9.19
C TYR A 66 -6.35 -9.82 -7.92
N VAL A 67 -5.46 -10.82 -8.01
CA VAL A 67 -4.60 -11.26 -6.89
C VAL A 67 -3.20 -11.55 -7.41
N GLU A 68 -2.20 -11.16 -6.64
CA GLU A 68 -0.79 -11.41 -6.91
C GLU A 68 -0.03 -11.65 -5.62
N GLN A 69 0.80 -12.68 -5.58
CA GLN A 69 1.71 -12.90 -4.47
C GLN A 69 2.80 -11.83 -4.44
N LEU A 70 3.02 -11.22 -3.27
CA LEU A 70 4.03 -10.18 -3.06
C LEU A 70 5.36 -10.77 -2.61
N TYR A 71 5.44 -11.13 -1.34
CA TYR A 71 6.64 -11.55 -0.65
C TYR A 71 6.29 -12.46 0.52
N THR A 72 7.28 -13.21 1.02
CA THR A 72 7.14 -14.00 2.25
C THR A 72 7.86 -13.28 3.40
N PHE A 73 7.11 -12.96 4.44
CA PHE A 73 7.59 -12.28 5.63
C PHE A 73 7.81 -13.31 6.73
N GLY A 74 8.99 -13.34 7.31
CA GLY A 74 9.35 -14.37 8.29
C GLY A 74 10.28 -13.87 9.38
N ASP A 75 10.35 -12.56 9.62
CA ASP A 75 11.23 -11.98 10.63
C ASP A 75 10.73 -12.34 12.03
N ARG A 76 11.62 -12.87 12.86
CA ARG A 76 11.29 -13.26 14.23
C ARG A 76 10.86 -12.03 15.05
N GLY A 77 9.77 -12.16 15.79
CA GLY A 77 9.26 -11.12 16.68
C GLY A 77 8.39 -10.06 16.01
N ARG A 78 8.27 -10.07 14.68
CA ARG A 78 7.41 -9.11 13.95
C ARG A 78 5.97 -9.61 13.81
N GLU A 79 5.75 -10.91 13.70
CA GLU A 79 4.42 -11.51 13.75
C GLU A 79 3.99 -11.80 15.20
N ALA A 80 2.69 -11.65 15.48
CA ALA A 80 2.16 -12.01 16.78
C ALA A 80 2.29 -13.53 17.01
N PRO A 81 2.74 -13.97 18.19
CA PRO A 81 2.72 -15.38 18.51
C PRO A 81 1.27 -15.88 18.53
N LEU A 82 0.99 -16.98 17.83
CA LEU A 82 -0.32 -17.62 17.80
C LEU A 82 -0.57 -18.50 19.03
N ALA A 83 0.48 -18.88 19.73
CA ALA A 83 0.46 -19.63 20.98
C ALA A 83 1.70 -19.35 21.82
N ALA A 84 1.61 -19.58 23.13
CA ALA A 84 2.65 -19.29 24.11
C ALA A 84 3.98 -20.02 23.89
N ASP A 85 4.04 -21.06 23.07
CA ASP A 85 5.21 -21.93 22.87
C ASP A 85 5.86 -21.83 21.49
N ALA A 86 5.89 -20.62 20.90
CA ALA A 86 6.86 -20.24 19.90
C ALA A 86 6.84 -21.00 18.56
N ASP A 87 5.69 -21.26 17.99
CA ASP A 87 5.60 -21.60 16.57
C ASP A 87 5.98 -20.37 15.74
N ARG A 88 6.80 -20.59 14.69
CA ARG A 88 7.23 -19.52 13.81
C ARG A 88 6.23 -19.30 12.70
N VAL A 89 5.56 -18.16 12.69
CA VAL A 89 4.68 -17.77 11.59
C VAL A 89 5.51 -17.22 10.43
N LEU A 90 5.29 -17.77 9.23
CA LEU A 90 5.73 -17.20 7.97
C LEU A 90 4.49 -16.64 7.27
N SER A 91 4.43 -15.33 7.09
CA SER A 91 3.30 -14.68 6.42
C SER A 91 3.59 -14.50 4.93
N ILE A 92 2.72 -15.05 4.08
CA ILE A 92 2.77 -14.86 2.63
C ILE A 92 1.81 -13.70 2.30
N GLY A 93 2.39 -12.57 1.90
CA GLY A 93 1.62 -11.38 1.51
C GLY A 93 1.10 -11.49 0.08
N TYR A 94 -0.12 -11.00 -0.12
CA TYR A 94 -0.77 -10.87 -1.42
C TYR A 94 -1.27 -9.45 -1.64
N LEU A 95 -1.15 -8.97 -2.86
CA LEU A 95 -1.79 -7.76 -3.36
C LEU A 95 -3.08 -8.15 -4.08
N ALA A 96 -4.19 -7.52 -3.71
CA ALA A 96 -5.44 -7.60 -4.43
C ALA A 96 -5.94 -6.19 -4.78
N LEU A 97 -6.62 -6.05 -5.91
CA LEU A 97 -7.12 -4.77 -6.41
C LEU A 97 -8.63 -4.84 -6.62
N ALA A 98 -9.30 -3.76 -6.25
CA ALA A 98 -10.73 -3.57 -6.43
C ALA A 98 -11.00 -2.25 -7.18
N PRO A 99 -11.96 -2.19 -8.12
CA PRO A 99 -12.24 -0.99 -8.91
C PRO A 99 -12.84 0.15 -8.07
N GLU A 100 -13.41 -0.17 -6.92
CA GLU A 100 -13.98 0.78 -5.96
C GLU A 100 -14.15 0.11 -4.59
N LYS A 101 -14.42 0.92 -3.56
CA LYS A 101 -14.79 0.39 -2.24
C LYS A 101 -16.16 -0.30 -2.35
N ALA A 102 -16.19 -1.59 -2.10
CA ALA A 102 -17.44 -2.31 -1.97
C ALA A 102 -18.09 -2.06 -0.61
N ALA A 103 -19.39 -2.25 -0.53
CA ALA A 103 -20.08 -2.38 0.75
C ALA A 103 -19.51 -3.59 1.51
N LEU A 104 -19.30 -3.44 2.80
CA LEU A 104 -18.78 -4.46 3.68
C LEU A 104 -19.89 -4.94 4.61
N ASP A 105 -19.89 -6.23 4.91
CA ASP A 105 -20.74 -6.77 5.96
C ASP A 105 -20.24 -6.27 7.33
N GLU A 106 -21.14 -6.26 8.35
CA GLU A 106 -20.84 -5.77 9.71
C GLU A 106 -19.88 -6.68 10.51
N HIS A 107 -18.75 -7.06 9.91
CA HIS A 107 -17.81 -8.02 10.50
C HIS A 107 -16.53 -7.38 11.07
N GLY A 108 -16.56 -6.05 11.33
CA GLY A 108 -15.37 -5.34 11.84
C GLY A 108 -14.33 -5.03 10.77
N ALA A 109 -14.70 -5.13 9.49
CA ALA A 109 -13.90 -4.66 8.37
C ALA A 109 -14.19 -3.18 8.05
N ASP A 110 -13.18 -2.46 7.53
CA ASP A 110 -13.30 -1.05 7.17
C ASP A 110 -12.34 -0.72 6.04
N TRP A 111 -12.72 0.27 5.20
CA TRP A 111 -11.82 0.85 4.22
C TRP A 111 -11.14 2.08 4.80
N ARG A 112 -9.82 2.06 4.87
CA ARG A 112 -9.00 3.14 5.42
C ARG A 112 -8.13 3.76 4.34
N ASP A 113 -8.07 5.09 4.32
CA ASP A 113 -7.07 5.80 3.53
C ASP A 113 -5.68 5.33 3.96
N TRP A 114 -4.87 4.84 3.01
CA TRP A 114 -3.55 4.32 3.35
C TRP A 114 -2.55 5.39 3.77
N TYR A 115 -2.80 6.68 3.41
CA TYR A 115 -1.95 7.78 3.85
C TYR A 115 -2.03 8.05 5.36
N ARG A 116 -3.04 7.53 6.06
CA ARG A 116 -3.06 7.48 7.52
C ARG A 116 -1.90 6.68 8.09
N TYR A 117 -1.48 5.62 7.39
CA TYR A 117 -0.35 4.79 7.76
C TYR A 117 0.98 5.35 7.27
N PHE A 118 0.99 6.07 6.15
CA PHE A 118 2.19 6.64 5.50
C PHE A 118 1.97 8.11 5.09
N PRO A 119 1.81 9.05 6.03
CA PRO A 119 1.45 10.43 5.71
C PRO A 119 2.53 11.19 4.93
N TRP A 120 3.75 10.71 4.92
CA TRP A 120 4.85 11.25 4.11
C TRP A 120 4.83 10.84 2.64
N GLU A 121 3.92 9.96 2.25
CA GLU A 121 3.81 9.42 0.89
C GLU A 121 2.90 10.24 -0.03
N ASP A 122 2.08 11.17 0.52
CA ASP A 122 1.16 11.99 -0.27
C ASP A 122 1.78 13.34 -0.63
N TRP A 123 2.31 13.42 -1.84
CA TRP A 123 2.91 14.65 -2.39
C TRP A 123 1.98 15.38 -3.36
N ARG A 124 0.69 15.03 -3.43
CA ARG A 124 -0.26 15.70 -4.34
C ARG A 124 -0.46 17.17 -4.02
N ALA A 125 -0.35 17.56 -2.77
CA ALA A 125 -0.35 18.96 -2.32
C ALA A 125 1.07 19.55 -2.15
N GLY A 126 2.08 18.91 -2.73
CA GLY A 126 3.49 19.26 -2.55
C GLY A 126 4.18 18.41 -1.49
N ARG A 127 5.41 18.79 -1.14
CA ARG A 127 6.23 18.05 -0.15
C ARG A 127 5.56 18.04 1.23
N PRO A 128 5.28 16.86 1.82
CA PRO A 128 4.69 16.78 3.15
C PRO A 128 5.59 17.42 4.22
N SER A 129 5.06 18.38 4.97
CA SER A 129 5.81 19.12 6.00
C SER A 129 6.42 18.23 7.08
N ILE A 130 5.80 17.07 7.34
CA ILE A 130 6.29 16.09 8.32
C ILE A 130 7.71 15.58 8.00
N ILE A 131 8.10 15.56 6.71
CA ILE A 131 9.43 15.13 6.30
C ILE A 131 10.49 16.08 6.88
N ASP A 132 10.26 17.39 6.80
CA ASP A 132 11.23 18.40 7.23
C ASP A 132 11.09 18.73 8.71
N ALA A 133 9.86 18.71 9.25
CA ALA A 133 9.60 19.02 10.64
C ALA A 133 10.00 17.92 11.63
N GLU A 134 9.82 16.64 11.25
CA GLU A 134 9.97 15.53 12.18
C GLU A 134 10.94 14.45 11.69
N ILE A 135 10.70 13.91 10.46
CA ILE A 135 11.42 12.74 9.97
C ILE A 135 12.89 13.07 9.71
N GLY A 136 13.16 14.11 8.96
CA GLY A 136 14.53 14.51 8.59
C GLY A 136 15.44 14.76 9.80
N PRO A 137 15.05 15.62 10.77
CA PRO A 137 15.83 15.87 11.98
C PRO A 137 16.11 14.58 12.77
N ARG A 138 15.10 13.72 12.95
CA ARG A 138 15.26 12.46 13.70
C ARG A 138 16.16 11.46 12.98
N LEU A 139 16.04 11.33 11.66
CA LEU A 139 16.91 10.48 10.87
C LEU A 139 18.37 11.01 10.85
N LYS A 140 18.57 12.33 10.78
CA LYS A 140 19.90 12.95 10.90
C LYS A 140 20.54 12.63 12.26
N ALA A 141 19.75 12.75 13.35
CA ALA A 141 20.22 12.40 14.69
C ALA A 141 20.57 10.90 14.81
N TRP A 142 19.71 10.01 14.29
CA TRP A 142 19.95 8.56 14.27
C TRP A 142 21.18 8.17 13.43
N ALA A 143 21.36 8.82 12.28
CA ALA A 143 22.48 8.54 11.39
C ALA A 143 23.83 8.98 11.99
N GLY A 144 23.84 10.07 12.75
CA GLY A 144 25.06 10.59 13.40
C GLY A 144 26.22 10.73 12.41
N ALA A 145 27.37 10.12 12.71
CA ALA A 145 28.56 10.12 11.86
C ALA A 145 28.58 9.03 10.77
N HIS A 146 27.58 8.13 10.73
CA HIS A 146 27.56 7.00 9.79
C HIS A 146 27.14 7.45 8.38
N ALA A 147 28.07 7.44 7.44
CA ALA A 147 27.86 7.89 6.06
C ALA A 147 26.73 7.11 5.37
N ASP A 148 26.73 5.78 5.44
CA ASP A 148 25.71 4.92 4.82
C ASP A 148 24.30 5.22 5.32
N ARG A 149 24.14 5.48 6.63
CA ARG A 149 22.84 5.83 7.21
C ARG A 149 22.36 7.19 6.71
N ARG A 150 23.26 8.17 6.58
CA ARG A 150 22.95 9.49 6.02
C ARG A 150 22.50 9.38 4.56
N ASP A 151 23.23 8.62 3.75
CA ASP A 151 22.88 8.44 2.34
C ASP A 151 21.55 7.70 2.15
N ARG A 152 21.31 6.67 2.95
CA ARG A 152 20.00 5.97 2.96
C ARG A 152 18.86 6.93 3.34
N ALA A 153 19.04 7.74 4.40
CA ALA A 153 18.04 8.73 4.83
C ALA A 153 17.79 9.79 3.74
N ARG A 154 18.89 10.32 3.16
CA ARG A 154 18.84 11.32 2.08
C ARG A 154 18.08 10.81 0.87
N LEU A 155 18.39 9.60 0.38
CA LEU A 155 17.75 9.01 -0.80
C LEU A 155 16.32 8.55 -0.53
N ALA A 156 16.01 8.04 0.66
CA ALA A 156 14.67 7.55 0.98
C ALA A 156 13.66 8.70 1.12
N PHE A 157 14.03 9.79 1.79
CA PHE A 157 13.12 10.89 2.10
C PHE A 157 13.37 12.19 1.31
N ALA A 158 14.14 12.10 0.22
CA ALA A 158 14.47 13.26 -0.61
C ALA A 158 15.03 14.43 0.23
N LEU A 159 15.95 14.13 1.18
CA LEU A 159 16.62 15.15 1.98
C LEU A 159 17.79 15.75 1.19
N ASP A 160 18.19 16.97 1.58
CA ASP A 160 19.38 17.66 1.06
C ASP A 160 19.41 17.66 -0.49
N GLY A 161 18.27 17.95 -1.15
CA GLY A 161 18.15 18.06 -2.60
C GLY A 161 18.10 16.73 -3.37
N ALA A 162 18.05 15.60 -2.71
CA ALA A 162 17.85 14.33 -3.40
C ALA A 162 16.45 14.26 -4.06
N PRO A 163 16.31 13.61 -5.24
CA PRO A 163 15.02 13.47 -5.88
C PRO A 163 14.11 12.52 -5.10
N TRP A 164 12.80 12.81 -5.12
CA TRP A 164 11.79 11.89 -4.61
C TRP A 164 11.63 10.69 -5.55
N ASN A 165 11.49 9.52 -4.98
CA ASN A 165 11.14 8.30 -5.70
C ASN A 165 9.96 7.63 -5.01
N GLU A 166 8.80 7.64 -5.63
CA GLU A 166 7.55 7.14 -5.11
C GLU A 166 7.57 5.63 -4.85
N GLU A 167 8.40 4.86 -5.55
CA GLU A 167 8.50 3.41 -5.40
C GLU A 167 9.15 2.97 -4.07
N ARG A 168 9.85 3.88 -3.38
CA ARG A 168 10.62 3.56 -2.16
C ARG A 168 9.78 3.53 -0.88
N THR A 169 8.48 3.26 -0.95
CA THR A 169 7.61 3.21 0.24
C THR A 169 8.10 2.20 1.27
N LEU A 170 8.50 1.00 0.83
CA LEU A 170 9.05 -0.02 1.73
C LEU A 170 10.37 0.44 2.34
N ASP A 171 11.30 0.98 1.53
CA ASP A 171 12.61 1.45 2.01
C ASP A 171 12.45 2.52 3.10
N ARG A 172 11.49 3.42 2.94
CA ARG A 172 11.16 4.46 3.92
C ARG A 172 10.63 3.87 5.23
N TYR A 173 9.69 2.94 5.12
CA TYR A 173 9.17 2.26 6.30
C TYR A 173 10.26 1.48 7.05
N GLU A 174 11.08 0.69 6.34
CA GLU A 174 12.17 -0.07 6.94
C GLU A 174 13.21 0.85 7.60
N LEU A 175 13.50 1.99 6.99
CA LEU A 175 14.42 2.96 7.57
C LEU A 175 13.87 3.58 8.87
N LEU A 176 12.57 3.93 8.90
CA LEU A 176 11.94 4.40 10.14
C LEU A 176 11.86 3.30 11.20
N TYR A 177 11.65 2.05 10.80
CA TYR A 177 11.66 0.92 11.71
C TYR A 177 13.05 0.70 12.31
N GLU A 178 14.12 0.68 11.50
CA GLU A 178 15.51 0.56 11.93
C GLU A 178 15.92 1.71 12.87
N ALA A 179 15.49 2.93 12.55
CA ALA A 179 15.73 4.10 13.39
C ALA A 179 14.87 4.14 14.67
N ARG A 180 14.02 3.14 14.91
CA ARG A 180 13.06 3.05 16.03
C ARG A 180 12.05 4.21 16.06
N LEU A 181 11.74 4.77 14.91
CA LEU A 181 10.72 5.82 14.75
C LEU A 181 9.32 5.23 14.45
N ALA A 182 9.27 4.03 13.89
CA ALA A 182 8.03 3.28 13.74
C ALA A 182 7.64 2.65 15.09
N PRO A 183 6.37 2.83 15.55
CA PRO A 183 5.91 2.30 16.85
C PRO A 183 6.08 0.77 16.96
N GLU A 184 5.91 0.06 15.85
CA GLU A 184 6.07 -1.38 15.75
C GLU A 184 7.48 -1.84 16.17
N ALA A 185 8.51 -1.04 15.92
CA ALA A 185 9.89 -1.39 16.29
C ALA A 185 10.08 -1.56 17.80
N ALA A 186 9.41 -0.74 18.61
CA ALA A 186 9.47 -0.84 20.08
C ALA A 186 8.75 -2.09 20.59
N ARG A 187 7.58 -2.40 20.02
CA ARG A 187 6.80 -3.61 20.32
C ARG A 187 7.62 -4.86 19.99
N ASP A 188 8.15 -4.93 18.78
CA ASP A 188 8.85 -6.12 18.29
C ASP A 188 10.18 -6.33 19.02
N ALA A 189 10.88 -5.27 19.41
CA ALA A 189 12.04 -5.35 20.28
C ALA A 189 11.68 -5.91 21.67
N ALA A 190 10.56 -5.47 22.26
CA ALA A 190 10.10 -6.00 23.55
C ALA A 190 9.76 -7.49 23.46
N ARG A 191 9.08 -7.93 22.39
CA ARG A 191 8.82 -9.36 22.13
C ARG A 191 10.09 -10.17 22.00
N PHE A 192 11.05 -9.67 21.22
CA PHE A 192 12.31 -10.36 21.01
C PHE A 192 13.12 -10.52 22.29
N GLU A 193 13.07 -9.52 23.18
CA GLU A 193 13.77 -9.51 24.47
C GLU A 193 12.95 -10.16 25.59
N GLY A 194 11.75 -10.66 25.34
CA GLY A 194 10.86 -11.26 26.35
C GLY A 194 10.35 -10.26 27.39
N ARG A 195 10.31 -8.95 27.03
CA ARG A 195 9.78 -7.88 27.88
C ARG A 195 8.31 -7.62 27.61
N ALA A 196 7.62 -6.95 28.54
CA ALA A 196 6.25 -6.48 28.33
C ALA A 196 6.18 -5.56 27.09
N GLU A 197 5.20 -5.83 26.22
CA GLU A 197 4.99 -5.03 25.02
C GLU A 197 4.44 -3.65 25.40
N PRO A 198 4.95 -2.56 24.78
CA PRO A 198 4.33 -1.26 24.95
C PRO A 198 2.92 -1.25 24.36
N HIS A 199 2.00 -0.58 25.03
CA HIS A 199 0.67 -0.37 24.50
C HIS A 199 0.76 0.54 23.27
N LEU A 200 0.41 0.00 22.10
CA LEU A 200 0.31 0.80 20.88
C LEU A 200 -1.14 1.30 20.74
N ALA A 201 -1.32 2.59 20.91
CA ALA A 201 -2.61 3.23 20.62
C ALA A 201 -2.82 3.32 19.11
N PRO A 202 -4.08 3.31 18.62
CA PRO A 202 -4.39 3.55 17.21
C PRO A 202 -4.02 4.96 16.74
N THR A 203 -3.75 5.87 17.68
CA THR A 203 -3.24 7.21 17.39
C THR A 203 -1.71 7.19 17.27
N PRO A 204 -1.11 7.95 16.34
CA PRO A 204 0.35 8.03 16.22
C PRO A 204 1.00 8.41 17.54
N LEU A 205 2.07 7.71 17.95
CA LEU A 205 2.88 8.05 19.13
C LEU A 205 3.56 9.43 19.01
N ALA A 206 3.79 9.87 17.78
CA ALA A 206 4.19 11.24 17.45
C ALA A 206 3.33 11.70 16.27
N PRO A 207 2.85 12.96 16.29
CA PRO A 207 2.12 13.50 15.17
C PRO A 207 2.90 13.27 13.86
N GLY A 208 2.26 12.62 12.88
CA GLY A 208 2.81 12.47 11.54
C GLY A 208 3.66 11.23 11.24
N LEU A 209 3.98 10.35 12.20
CA LEU A 209 4.68 9.09 11.91
C LEU A 209 3.75 7.94 11.48
N GLY A 210 2.49 8.26 11.20
CA GLY A 210 1.47 7.32 10.72
C GLY A 210 0.92 6.42 11.81
N GLU A 211 -0.28 5.88 11.55
CA GLU A 211 -0.94 4.95 12.46
C GLU A 211 -0.23 3.60 12.47
N PRO A 212 -0.06 2.96 13.64
CA PRO A 212 0.49 1.61 13.70
C PRO A 212 -0.54 0.57 13.25
N MET A 213 -0.04 -0.56 12.79
CA MET A 213 -0.86 -1.74 12.48
C MET A 213 -0.48 -2.94 13.35
N ARG A 214 -1.39 -3.91 13.42
CA ARG A 214 -1.14 -5.20 14.06
C ARG A 214 -0.01 -5.95 13.36
N SER A 215 0.77 -6.72 14.11
CA SER A 215 1.84 -7.58 13.61
C SER A 215 2.78 -6.86 12.63
N ASP A 216 3.15 -7.50 11.55
CA ASP A 216 3.98 -6.93 10.46
C ASP A 216 3.13 -6.33 9.32
N HIS A 217 1.83 -6.08 9.55
CA HIS A 217 0.89 -5.70 8.51
C HIS A 217 1.21 -4.36 7.84
N ARG A 218 1.77 -3.40 8.59
CA ARG A 218 2.20 -2.12 8.00
C ARG A 218 3.37 -2.30 7.03
N ARG A 219 4.29 -3.22 7.30
CA ARG A 219 5.36 -3.60 6.38
C ARG A 219 4.81 -4.25 5.12
N ILE A 220 3.85 -5.18 5.29
CA ILE A 220 3.19 -5.86 4.18
C ILE A 220 2.47 -4.82 3.30
N LEU A 221 1.77 -3.86 3.89
CA LEU A 221 1.13 -2.75 3.18
C LEU A 221 2.15 -1.86 2.45
N ALA A 222 3.27 -1.50 3.10
CA ALA A 222 4.35 -0.74 2.46
C ALA A 222 4.92 -1.47 1.23
N THR A 223 5.09 -2.80 1.35
CA THR A 223 5.53 -3.67 0.24
C THR A 223 4.53 -3.66 -0.91
N ALA A 224 3.24 -3.75 -0.59
CA ALA A 224 2.17 -3.72 -1.59
C ALA A 224 2.12 -2.38 -2.33
N ILE A 225 2.23 -1.25 -1.62
CA ILE A 225 2.26 0.09 -2.22
C ILE A 225 3.49 0.26 -3.12
N SER A 226 4.69 -0.11 -2.64
CA SER A 226 5.91 -0.10 -3.46
C SER A 226 5.74 -0.92 -4.74
N ARG A 227 5.20 -2.14 -4.63
CA ARG A 227 4.93 -3.02 -5.77
C ARG A 227 3.93 -2.43 -6.75
N LEU A 228 2.83 -1.86 -6.25
CA LEU A 228 1.81 -1.25 -7.09
C LEU A 228 2.35 -0.03 -7.83
N ARG A 229 3.08 0.85 -7.13
CA ARG A 229 3.71 2.04 -7.72
C ARG A 229 4.75 1.68 -8.79
N GLY A 230 5.59 0.69 -8.54
CA GLY A 230 6.50 0.16 -9.55
C GLY A 230 5.76 -0.42 -10.75
N LYS A 231 4.69 -1.17 -10.52
CA LYS A 231 3.89 -1.75 -11.62
C LYS A 231 3.17 -0.75 -12.49
N LEU A 232 2.77 0.42 -11.94
CA LEU A 232 2.19 1.49 -12.77
C LEU A 232 3.07 1.82 -13.99
N LYS A 233 4.40 1.71 -13.87
CA LYS A 233 5.35 2.01 -14.95
C LYS A 233 5.47 0.92 -16.01
N TYR A 234 5.25 -0.33 -15.63
CA TYR A 234 5.56 -1.48 -16.49
C TYR A 234 4.35 -2.32 -16.88
N ARG A 235 3.22 -2.16 -16.19
CA ARG A 235 2.01 -2.94 -16.40
C ARG A 235 0.77 -2.04 -16.32
N PRO A 236 -0.25 -2.32 -17.12
CA PRO A 236 -1.50 -1.54 -17.10
C PRO A 236 -2.41 -1.94 -15.91
N VAL A 237 -1.81 -2.23 -14.76
CA VAL A 237 -2.49 -2.71 -13.54
C VAL A 237 -3.51 -1.73 -12.98
N VAL A 238 -3.39 -0.45 -13.30
CA VAL A 238 -4.33 0.60 -12.90
C VAL A 238 -5.77 0.35 -13.38
N PHE A 239 -5.93 -0.39 -14.47
CA PHE A 239 -7.26 -0.72 -14.99
C PHE A 239 -8.03 -1.74 -14.15
N GLU A 240 -7.38 -2.40 -13.19
CA GLU A 240 -8.04 -3.21 -12.16
C GLU A 240 -8.61 -2.35 -11.02
N LEU A 241 -8.26 -1.04 -10.99
CA LEU A 241 -8.68 -0.06 -9.98
C LEU A 241 -9.71 0.94 -10.51
N VAL A 242 -10.18 0.78 -11.73
CA VAL A 242 -11.22 1.62 -12.33
C VAL A 242 -12.38 0.75 -12.84
N PRO A 243 -13.62 1.29 -12.90
CA PRO A 243 -14.72 0.60 -13.53
C PRO A 243 -14.44 0.25 -14.99
N ALA A 244 -15.21 -0.66 -15.57
CA ALA A 244 -15.07 -1.07 -16.97
C ALA A 244 -15.18 0.12 -17.96
N ARG A 245 -15.91 1.18 -17.57
CA ARG A 245 -16.04 2.46 -18.28
C ARG A 245 -15.67 3.59 -17.32
N PHE A 246 -14.81 4.50 -17.76
CA PHE A 246 -14.28 5.58 -16.95
C PHE A 246 -14.00 6.83 -17.80
N THR A 247 -13.95 7.99 -17.19
CA THR A 247 -13.43 9.19 -17.84
C THR A 247 -11.91 9.25 -17.73
N LEU A 248 -11.23 9.93 -18.66
CA LEU A 248 -9.77 10.13 -18.56
C LEU A 248 -9.37 10.91 -17.30
N LEU A 249 -10.25 11.77 -16.80
CA LEU A 249 -10.03 12.49 -15.54
C LEU A 249 -10.07 11.52 -14.35
N HIS A 250 -11.04 10.60 -14.33
CA HIS A 250 -11.12 9.57 -13.28
C HIS A 250 -9.84 8.70 -13.28
N LEU A 251 -9.42 8.20 -14.45
CA LEU A 251 -8.19 7.43 -14.56
C LEU A 251 -6.96 8.22 -14.07
N GLN A 252 -6.84 9.51 -14.46
CA GLN A 252 -5.76 10.38 -13.98
C GLN A 252 -5.73 10.46 -12.44
N ARG A 253 -6.88 10.72 -11.81
CA ARG A 253 -7.00 10.83 -10.36
C ARG A 253 -6.67 9.53 -9.63
N VAL A 254 -7.04 8.39 -10.21
CA VAL A 254 -6.65 7.07 -9.69
C VAL A 254 -5.13 6.91 -9.72
N VAL A 255 -4.48 7.27 -10.84
CA VAL A 255 -3.01 7.22 -10.93
C VAL A 255 -2.36 8.18 -9.93
N GLU A 256 -2.86 9.41 -9.81
CA GLU A 256 -2.38 10.41 -8.84
C GLU A 256 -2.53 9.93 -7.40
N ALA A 257 -3.69 9.34 -7.07
CA ALA A 257 -3.95 8.79 -5.74
C ALA A 257 -2.96 7.67 -5.37
N ILE A 258 -2.65 6.77 -6.32
CA ILE A 258 -1.69 5.68 -6.08
C ILE A 258 -0.26 6.21 -6.02
N ALA A 259 0.14 7.04 -6.98
CA ALA A 259 1.51 7.57 -7.06
C ALA A 259 1.82 8.54 -5.90
N GLY A 260 0.79 9.17 -5.33
CA GLY A 260 0.95 10.26 -4.38
C GLY A 260 1.48 11.54 -5.02
N LEU A 261 1.27 11.75 -6.31
CA LEU A 261 1.82 12.85 -7.09
C LEU A 261 0.74 13.48 -7.95
N GLU A 262 0.78 14.79 -8.11
CA GLU A 262 -0.08 15.49 -9.07
C GLU A 262 0.49 15.36 -10.48
N LEU A 263 -0.36 15.06 -11.46
CA LEU A 263 0.00 14.89 -12.86
C LEU A 263 -0.52 16.02 -13.73
N HIS A 264 0.33 16.57 -14.57
CA HIS A 264 -0.12 17.57 -15.53
C HIS A 264 -1.04 16.94 -16.58
N LYS A 265 -2.30 17.40 -16.65
CA LYS A 265 -3.39 16.85 -17.47
C LYS A 265 -2.99 16.57 -18.93
N GLN A 266 -2.28 17.52 -19.59
CA GLN A 266 -1.88 17.35 -20.99
C GLN A 266 -0.80 16.27 -21.15
N ASN A 267 0.13 16.16 -20.18
CA ASN A 267 1.16 15.13 -20.21
C ASN A 267 0.56 13.74 -20.02
N PHE A 268 -0.40 13.61 -19.11
CA PHE A 268 -1.09 12.36 -18.87
C PHE A 268 -1.88 11.91 -20.12
N ARG A 269 -2.61 12.83 -20.77
CA ARG A 269 -3.34 12.52 -22.01
C ARG A 269 -2.41 12.05 -23.13
N ARG A 270 -1.30 12.78 -23.36
CA ARG A 270 -0.28 12.36 -24.36
C ARG A 270 0.31 10.99 -24.07
N LEU A 271 0.48 10.67 -22.79
CA LEU A 271 0.95 9.36 -22.38
C LEU A 271 -0.03 8.25 -22.78
N LEU A 272 -1.34 8.45 -22.48
CA LEU A 272 -2.40 7.52 -22.85
C LEU A 272 -2.52 7.33 -24.37
N GLU A 273 -2.47 8.42 -25.13
CA GLU A 273 -2.52 8.39 -26.60
C GLU A 273 -1.37 7.58 -27.18
N ARG A 274 -0.14 7.81 -26.70
CA ARG A 274 1.05 7.05 -27.16
C ARG A 274 1.02 5.57 -26.79
N ALA A 275 0.46 5.27 -25.63
CA ALA A 275 0.36 3.89 -25.13
C ALA A 275 -0.77 3.11 -25.82
N GLU A 276 -1.75 3.80 -26.46
CA GLU A 276 -2.93 3.23 -27.11
C GLU A 276 -3.75 2.28 -26.21
N LEU A 277 -3.67 2.46 -24.88
CA LEU A 277 -4.25 1.56 -23.90
C LEU A 277 -5.76 1.69 -23.73
N VAL A 278 -6.30 2.84 -24.15
CA VAL A 278 -7.72 3.16 -23.98
C VAL A 278 -8.35 3.52 -25.31
N GLU A 279 -9.64 3.26 -25.43
CA GLU A 279 -10.45 3.70 -26.58
C GLU A 279 -11.74 4.34 -26.10
N GLY A 280 -12.22 5.34 -26.83
CA GLY A 280 -13.50 5.99 -26.59
C GLY A 280 -14.67 5.03 -26.87
N THR A 281 -15.68 5.08 -26.02
CA THR A 281 -16.89 4.26 -26.18
C THR A 281 -17.98 4.95 -27.01
N GLY A 282 -17.82 6.26 -27.28
CA GLY A 282 -18.85 7.11 -27.85
C GLY A 282 -19.95 7.50 -26.87
N GLU A 283 -19.92 7.01 -25.64
CA GLU A 283 -20.87 7.35 -24.57
C GLU A 283 -20.35 8.53 -23.74
N MET A 284 -21.27 9.29 -23.16
CA MET A 284 -20.95 10.48 -22.36
C MET A 284 -21.40 10.31 -20.92
N GLU A 285 -20.53 10.64 -19.97
CA GLU A 285 -20.87 10.77 -18.55
C GLU A 285 -21.41 12.19 -18.30
N ALA A 286 -22.69 12.27 -17.91
CA ALA A 286 -23.36 13.55 -17.67
C ALA A 286 -23.19 14.06 -16.21
N ARG A 287 -22.85 13.19 -15.26
CA ARG A 287 -22.73 13.52 -13.82
C ARG A 287 -21.34 14.03 -13.43
N THR A 288 -20.72 14.85 -14.25
CA THR A 288 -19.34 15.33 -14.03
C THR A 288 -19.27 16.67 -13.28
N GLY A 289 -20.41 17.26 -12.89
CA GLY A 289 -20.46 18.61 -12.30
C GLY A 289 -20.08 19.75 -13.27
N GLY A 290 -19.89 19.43 -14.58
CA GLY A 290 -19.51 20.36 -15.62
C GLY A 290 -19.93 19.87 -17.01
N ARG A 291 -19.12 20.16 -18.04
CA ARG A 291 -19.38 19.67 -19.40
C ARG A 291 -19.34 18.13 -19.41
N PRO A 292 -20.29 17.44 -20.08
CA PRO A 292 -20.25 15.99 -20.24
C PRO A 292 -18.89 15.50 -20.72
N ALA A 293 -18.39 14.41 -20.13
CA ALA A 293 -17.11 13.81 -20.47
C ALA A 293 -17.31 12.48 -21.20
N GLU A 294 -16.51 12.24 -22.23
CA GLU A 294 -16.51 10.95 -22.93
C GLU A 294 -16.04 9.83 -22.00
N LEU A 295 -16.73 8.67 -22.09
CA LEU A 295 -16.35 7.44 -21.43
C LEU A 295 -15.38 6.65 -22.31
N PHE A 296 -14.37 6.10 -21.66
CA PHE A 296 -13.33 5.27 -22.25
C PHE A 296 -13.39 3.88 -21.64
N ARG A 297 -12.84 2.89 -22.35
CA ARG A 297 -12.60 1.55 -21.83
C ARG A 297 -11.14 1.13 -22.07
N PHE A 298 -10.64 0.20 -21.25
CA PHE A 298 -9.33 -0.39 -21.44
C PHE A 298 -9.37 -1.42 -22.58
N ARG A 299 -8.40 -1.36 -23.47
CA ARG A 299 -8.23 -2.29 -24.59
C ARG A 299 -7.53 -3.58 -24.13
N ARG A 300 -8.28 -4.46 -23.46
CA ARG A 300 -7.77 -5.72 -22.88
C ARG A 300 -7.16 -6.67 -23.90
N GLU A 301 -7.60 -6.62 -25.14
CA GLU A 301 -7.08 -7.39 -26.27
C GLU A 301 -5.59 -7.17 -26.49
N LEU A 302 -5.07 -5.95 -26.25
CA LEU A 302 -3.65 -5.62 -26.40
C LEU A 302 -2.74 -6.46 -25.47
N LEU A 303 -3.24 -6.89 -24.33
CA LEU A 303 -2.48 -7.75 -23.41
C LEU A 303 -2.12 -9.12 -24.01
N ARG A 304 -2.88 -9.56 -25.01
CA ARG A 304 -2.67 -10.83 -25.73
C ARG A 304 -1.74 -10.67 -26.93
N GLU A 305 -1.69 -9.48 -27.51
CA GLU A 305 -1.00 -9.20 -28.77
C GLU A 305 0.45 -8.77 -28.57
N ARG A 306 0.72 -8.02 -27.50
CA ARG A 306 2.08 -7.48 -27.23
C ARG A 306 2.31 -7.26 -25.73
N PRO A 307 3.58 -7.25 -25.25
CA PRO A 307 3.91 -6.74 -23.94
C PRO A 307 3.50 -5.25 -23.85
N VAL A 308 2.55 -4.96 -22.98
CA VAL A 308 2.04 -3.60 -22.82
C VAL A 308 2.78 -2.94 -21.65
N GLY A 309 3.42 -1.80 -21.89
CA GLY A 309 4.02 -0.96 -20.86
C GLY A 309 2.95 -0.27 -19.99
N GLY A 310 3.37 0.17 -18.82
CA GLY A 310 2.53 0.96 -17.92
C GLY A 310 2.71 2.48 -18.11
N PHE A 311 2.37 3.23 -17.08
CA PHE A 311 2.46 4.70 -17.06
C PHE A 311 3.74 5.14 -16.35
N HIS A 312 4.64 5.79 -17.05
CA HIS A 312 5.77 6.45 -16.41
C HIS A 312 5.31 7.78 -15.79
N VAL A 313 5.21 7.80 -14.47
CA VAL A 313 4.89 9.01 -13.70
C VAL A 313 6.17 9.82 -13.53
N PRO A 314 6.25 11.07 -14.02
CA PRO A 314 7.44 11.90 -13.81
C PRO A 314 7.62 12.20 -12.32
N ALA A 315 8.86 12.17 -11.83
CA ALA A 315 9.19 12.61 -10.48
C ALA A 315 8.78 14.09 -10.28
N PRO A 316 8.31 14.46 -9.07
CA PRO A 316 8.01 15.86 -8.78
C PRO A 316 9.29 16.69 -8.93
N LYS A 317 9.16 17.90 -9.48
CA LYS A 317 10.25 18.86 -9.43
C LYS A 317 10.44 19.26 -7.98
N THR A 318 11.57 18.94 -7.38
CA THR A 318 12.00 19.56 -6.13
C THR A 318 12.10 21.06 -6.40
N ALA A 319 11.33 21.86 -5.65
CA ALA A 319 11.54 23.32 -5.68
C ALA A 319 12.96 23.60 -5.20
N GLU A 320 13.70 24.40 -6.00
CA GLU A 320 14.99 24.97 -5.62
C GLU A 320 14.87 25.89 -4.41
#